data_946b0c0fd0c7694a6aaf0f8bb2e8100b
#
_entry.id   946b0c0fd0c7694a6aaf0f8bb2e8100b
#
_cell.length_a   1.000
_cell.length_b   1.000
_cell.length_c   1.000
_cell.angle_alpha   90.00
_cell.angle_beta   90.00
_cell.angle_gamma   90.00
#
_symmetry.space_group_name_H-M   'P 1'
#
loop_
_entity.id
_entity.type
_entity.pdbx_description
1 polymer ?
#
loop_
_entity_poly.entity_id
_entity_poly.type
_entity_poly.pdbx_seq_one_letter_code
_entity_poly.pdbx_strand_id
1 'polypeptide(L)'
;MLFTAQLQADNSTWDIAKESYTGTKAITVYSDPNCGCCSKWIAHLEKHEFDVTNIKTSEIEKIKNKYNVPPGLASCHTAIIDGYVIEGHVPADDIKRLLNTRPDIRGLSVPQMPVGTPGMEMSDRKDPFRVISFGDDGEFGIFQEYTDY
;
A
#
# COMPACT_ATOMS: atom_id res chain seq x y z
N MET A 1 11.17 33.58 -28.98
CA MET A 1 11.57 32.22 -28.49
C MET A 1 10.75 31.93 -27.24
N LEU A 2 9.77 31.04 -27.39
CA LEU A 2 8.93 30.58 -26.29
C LEU A 2 9.63 29.37 -25.68
N PHE A 3 10.15 29.56 -24.46
CA PHE A 3 10.60 28.43 -23.63
C PHE A 3 9.38 27.74 -23.07
N THR A 4 8.98 26.63 -23.67
CA THR A 4 8.07 25.69 -23.03
C THR A 4 8.81 25.03 -21.89
N ALA A 5 8.55 25.45 -20.66
CA ALA A 5 8.96 24.69 -19.49
C ALA A 5 8.21 23.36 -19.52
N GLN A 6 8.90 22.29 -19.91
CA GLN A 6 8.40 20.93 -19.69
C GLN A 6 8.40 20.73 -18.17
N LEU A 7 7.20 20.71 -17.60
CA LEU A 7 6.99 20.12 -16.28
C LEU A 7 7.41 18.64 -16.40
N GLN A 8 8.63 18.33 -16.01
CA GLN A 8 9.01 16.98 -15.72
C GLN A 8 8.16 16.56 -14.50
N ALA A 9 7.17 15.73 -14.75
CA ALA A 9 6.54 15.00 -13.66
C ALA A 9 7.66 14.17 -13.03
N ASP A 10 7.98 14.42 -11.74
CA ASP A 10 8.86 13.59 -10.96
C ASP A 10 8.24 12.19 -10.89
N ASN A 11 8.70 11.30 -11.77
CA ASN A 11 8.27 9.91 -11.75
C ASN A 11 8.91 9.24 -10.55
N SER A 12 8.08 8.91 -9.55
CA SER A 12 8.49 8.10 -8.42
C SER A 12 8.99 6.73 -8.92
N THR A 13 9.99 6.16 -8.24
CA THR A 13 10.44 4.79 -8.50
C THR A 13 9.28 3.79 -8.42
N TRP A 14 8.25 4.10 -7.63
CA TRP A 14 7.07 3.28 -7.46
C TRP A 14 6.10 3.30 -8.64
N ASP A 15 6.25 4.25 -9.57
CA ASP A 15 5.38 4.35 -10.76
C ASP A 15 5.74 3.29 -11.82
N ILE A 16 6.93 2.69 -11.71
CA ILE A 16 7.40 1.66 -12.65
C ILE A 16 6.88 0.30 -12.20
N ALA A 17 6.00 -0.31 -13.00
CA ALA A 17 5.48 -1.64 -12.73
C ALA A 17 6.55 -2.70 -13.02
N LYS A 18 6.87 -3.54 -12.03
CA LYS A 18 7.82 -4.66 -12.13
C LYS A 18 7.11 -6.01 -12.10
N GLU A 19 5.91 -6.05 -11.55
CA GLU A 19 5.04 -7.23 -11.51
C GLU A 19 3.84 -7.01 -12.43
N SER A 20 3.37 -8.09 -13.05
CA SER A 20 2.13 -8.09 -13.80
C SER A 20 1.11 -9.00 -13.13
N TYR A 21 -0.14 -8.58 -13.13
CA TYR A 21 -1.28 -9.36 -12.67
C TYR A 21 -2.47 -9.08 -13.60
N THR A 22 -3.04 -10.11 -14.16
CA THR A 22 -4.12 -10.00 -15.16
C THR A 22 -5.52 -10.21 -14.59
N GLY A 23 -5.61 -10.59 -13.32
CA GLY A 23 -6.89 -10.75 -12.62
C GLY A 23 -7.52 -9.42 -12.21
N THR A 24 -8.64 -9.51 -11.48
CA THR A 24 -9.37 -8.35 -10.98
C THR A 24 -8.53 -7.58 -9.96
N LYS A 25 -8.38 -6.28 -10.19
CA LYS A 25 -7.66 -5.36 -9.31
C LYS A 25 -8.60 -4.42 -8.56
N ALA A 26 -9.82 -4.88 -8.24
CA ALA A 26 -10.77 -4.13 -7.43
C ALA A 26 -10.36 -4.19 -5.95
N ILE A 27 -10.07 -3.05 -5.36
CA ILE A 27 -9.64 -2.92 -3.97
C ILE A 27 -10.50 -1.89 -3.24
N THR A 28 -10.93 -2.21 -2.02
CA THR A 28 -11.65 -1.30 -1.15
C THR A 28 -10.70 -0.78 -0.07
N VAL A 29 -10.56 0.53 0.01
CA VAL A 29 -9.68 1.20 0.98
C VAL A 29 -10.54 1.93 2.01
N TYR A 30 -10.31 1.65 3.28
CA TYR A 30 -10.89 2.37 4.41
C TYR A 30 -9.84 3.31 4.98
N SER A 31 -10.13 4.61 4.94
CA SER A 31 -9.19 5.64 5.38
C SER A 31 -9.85 6.70 6.24
N ASP A 32 -9.08 7.29 7.16
CA ASP A 32 -9.55 8.44 7.93
C ASP A 32 -9.73 9.64 7.00
N PRO A 33 -10.80 10.45 7.16
CA PRO A 33 -11.04 11.64 6.32
C PRO A 33 -9.90 12.65 6.33
N ASN A 34 -9.08 12.66 7.38
CA ASN A 34 -7.96 13.60 7.56
C ASN A 34 -6.61 13.03 7.10
N CYS A 35 -6.58 11.82 6.55
CA CYS A 35 -5.35 11.16 6.13
C CYS A 35 -4.96 11.56 4.70
N GLY A 36 -4.10 12.57 4.56
CA GLY A 36 -3.62 13.03 3.25
C GLY A 36 -2.71 12.02 2.54
N CYS A 37 -1.87 11.29 3.26
CA CYS A 37 -0.98 10.27 2.69
C CYS A 37 -1.74 9.07 2.14
N CYS A 38 -2.93 8.76 2.66
CA CYS A 38 -3.79 7.70 2.14
C CYS A 38 -4.23 8.00 0.70
N SER A 39 -4.55 9.25 0.40
CA SER A 39 -4.92 9.67 -0.96
C SER A 39 -3.76 9.52 -1.94
N LYS A 40 -2.53 9.79 -1.51
CA LYS A 40 -1.33 9.61 -2.33
C LYS A 40 -1.04 8.14 -2.60
N TRP A 41 -1.25 7.27 -1.61
CA TRP A 41 -1.12 5.82 -1.81
C TRP A 41 -2.19 5.29 -2.78
N ILE A 42 -3.42 5.77 -2.67
CA ILE A 42 -4.50 5.44 -3.63
C ILE A 42 -4.10 5.84 -5.05
N ALA A 43 -3.55 7.04 -5.23
CA ALA A 43 -3.06 7.48 -6.54
C ALA A 43 -1.95 6.58 -7.08
N HIS A 44 -1.07 6.07 -6.22
CA HIS A 44 -0.07 5.07 -6.60
C HIS A 44 -0.73 3.78 -7.11
N LEU A 45 -1.74 3.26 -6.40
CA LEU A 45 -2.47 2.08 -6.84
C LEU A 45 -3.16 2.29 -8.20
N GLU A 46 -3.77 3.45 -8.40
CA GLU A 46 -4.45 3.78 -9.66
C GLU A 46 -3.47 3.84 -10.84
N LYS A 47 -2.26 4.31 -10.64
CA LYS A 47 -1.18 4.26 -11.66
C LYS A 47 -0.81 2.83 -12.03
N HIS A 48 -1.00 1.88 -11.13
CA HIS A 48 -0.83 0.44 -11.38
C HIS A 48 -2.12 -0.27 -11.81
N GLU A 49 -3.12 0.51 -12.25
CA GLU A 49 -4.39 0.01 -12.81
C GLU A 49 -5.30 -0.70 -11.79
N PHE A 50 -5.14 -0.41 -10.49
CA PHE A 50 -6.10 -0.84 -9.48
C PHE A 50 -7.38 0.00 -9.58
N ASP A 51 -8.51 -0.67 -9.44
CA ASP A 51 -9.83 -0.04 -9.34
C ASP A 51 -10.16 0.17 -7.86
N VAL A 52 -9.96 1.40 -7.39
CA VAL A 52 -10.02 1.72 -5.97
C VAL A 52 -11.38 2.29 -5.61
N THR A 53 -12.03 1.67 -4.63
CA THR A 53 -13.17 2.25 -3.91
C THR A 53 -12.65 2.77 -2.56
N ASN A 54 -12.68 4.08 -2.36
CA ASN A 54 -12.22 4.70 -1.11
C ASN A 54 -13.40 5.04 -0.21
N ILE A 55 -13.47 4.39 0.94
CA ILE A 55 -14.48 4.64 1.97
C ILE A 55 -13.80 5.40 3.11
N LYS A 56 -14.11 6.69 3.22
CA LYS A 56 -13.64 7.53 4.31
C LYS A 56 -14.48 7.29 5.56
N THR A 57 -13.81 7.00 6.67
CA THR A 57 -14.48 6.72 7.93
C THR A 57 -13.63 7.18 9.12
N SER A 58 -14.28 7.79 10.10
CA SER A 58 -13.65 8.10 11.39
C SER A 58 -13.56 6.87 12.32
N GLU A 59 -14.16 5.75 11.91
CA GLU A 59 -14.19 4.51 12.70
C GLU A 59 -13.15 3.49 12.23
N ILE A 60 -11.99 3.97 11.80
CA ILE A 60 -10.94 3.12 11.22
C ILE A 60 -10.49 1.99 12.18
N GLU A 61 -10.49 2.25 13.48
CA GLU A 61 -10.12 1.25 14.48
C GLU A 61 -11.11 0.08 14.50
N LYS A 62 -12.40 0.35 14.30
CA LYS A 62 -13.41 -0.72 14.18
C LYS A 62 -13.16 -1.57 12.93
N ILE A 63 -12.76 -0.95 11.84
CA ILE A 63 -12.40 -1.67 10.60
C ILE A 63 -11.20 -2.57 10.83
N LYS A 64 -10.14 -2.05 11.46
CA LYS A 64 -8.95 -2.83 11.79
C LYS A 64 -9.29 -4.05 12.67
N ASN A 65 -10.12 -3.85 13.67
CA ASN A 65 -10.58 -4.93 14.54
C ASN A 65 -11.42 -5.97 13.78
N LYS A 66 -12.33 -5.51 12.93
CA LYS A 66 -13.17 -6.39 12.11
C LYS A 66 -12.33 -7.32 11.22
N TYR A 67 -11.25 -6.82 10.65
CA TYR A 67 -10.37 -7.58 9.76
C TYR A 67 -9.16 -8.20 10.46
N ASN A 68 -9.12 -8.17 11.79
CA ASN A 68 -8.07 -8.78 12.61
C ASN A 68 -6.66 -8.27 12.28
N VAL A 69 -6.52 -6.97 12.04
CA VAL A 69 -5.20 -6.35 11.87
C VAL A 69 -4.48 -6.40 13.21
N PRO A 70 -3.29 -7.03 13.28
CA PRO A 70 -2.54 -7.06 14.53
C PRO A 70 -2.16 -5.65 14.97
N PRO A 71 -2.37 -5.27 16.25
CA PRO A 71 -2.10 -3.90 16.71
C PRO A 71 -0.66 -3.44 16.45
N GLY A 72 0.32 -4.33 16.56
CA GLY A 72 1.72 -4.03 16.27
C GLY A 72 2.04 -3.80 14.78
N LEU A 73 1.12 -4.15 13.89
CA LEU A 73 1.26 -3.97 12.45
C LEU A 73 0.33 -2.91 11.88
N ALA A 74 -0.44 -2.22 12.72
CA ALA A 74 -1.39 -1.21 12.28
C ALA A 74 -0.68 0.02 11.69
N SER A 75 -1.28 0.57 10.64
CA SER A 75 -0.83 1.78 9.97
C SER A 75 -2.01 2.76 9.79
N CYS A 76 -1.95 3.64 8.80
CA CYS A 76 -2.90 4.73 8.63
C CYS A 76 -4.23 4.33 7.97
N HIS A 77 -4.24 3.30 7.13
CA HIS A 77 -5.43 2.81 6.44
C HIS A 77 -5.44 1.30 6.34
N THR A 78 -6.59 0.76 6.03
CA THR A 78 -6.81 -0.69 5.85
C THR A 78 -7.52 -0.92 4.53
N ALA A 79 -7.00 -1.79 3.69
CA ALA A 79 -7.61 -2.14 2.42
C ALA A 79 -7.89 -3.63 2.33
N ILE A 80 -8.89 -3.97 1.52
CA ILE A 80 -9.30 -5.36 1.27
C ILE A 80 -9.28 -5.61 -0.23
N ILE A 81 -8.58 -6.64 -0.63
CA ILE A 81 -8.56 -7.11 -2.00
C ILE A 81 -8.62 -8.64 -2.02
N ASP A 82 -9.65 -9.16 -2.66
CA ASP A 82 -9.81 -10.61 -2.89
C ASP A 82 -9.63 -11.46 -1.62
N GLY A 83 -10.16 -10.96 -0.50
CA GLY A 83 -10.08 -11.58 0.82
C GLY A 83 -8.81 -11.26 1.61
N TYR A 84 -7.78 -10.71 0.99
CA TYR A 84 -6.57 -10.29 1.69
C TYR A 84 -6.70 -8.90 2.30
N VAL A 85 -6.08 -8.71 3.46
CA VAL A 85 -5.94 -7.41 4.12
C VAL A 85 -4.64 -6.77 3.70
N ILE A 86 -4.69 -5.51 3.30
CA ILE A 86 -3.53 -4.69 2.97
C ILE A 86 -3.50 -3.51 3.94
N GLU A 87 -2.52 -3.48 4.79
CA GLU A 87 -2.40 -2.48 5.85
C GLU A 87 -1.24 -1.51 5.54
N GLY A 88 -1.54 -0.22 5.47
CA GLY A 88 -0.53 0.81 5.23
C GLY A 88 -0.05 0.89 3.78
N HIS A 89 1.10 1.51 3.59
CA HIS A 89 1.65 1.87 2.28
C HIS A 89 2.39 0.73 1.58
N VAL A 90 1.71 -0.40 1.42
CA VAL A 90 2.24 -1.57 0.70
C VAL A 90 2.39 -1.21 -0.79
N PRO A 91 3.56 -1.45 -1.40
CA PRO A 91 3.74 -1.20 -2.83
C PRO A 91 2.81 -2.05 -3.70
N ALA A 92 2.33 -1.47 -4.79
CA ALA A 92 1.41 -2.14 -5.72
C ALA A 92 1.98 -3.45 -6.28
N ASP A 93 3.27 -3.50 -6.56
CA ASP A 93 3.92 -4.72 -7.05
C ASP A 93 3.87 -5.87 -6.03
N ASP A 94 3.97 -5.57 -4.75
CA ASP A 94 3.84 -6.58 -3.70
C ASP A 94 2.41 -7.11 -3.60
N ILE A 95 1.41 -6.25 -3.79
CA ILE A 95 0.01 -6.68 -3.87
C ILE A 95 -0.21 -7.59 -5.08
N LYS A 96 0.34 -7.25 -6.24
CA LYS A 96 0.27 -8.10 -7.44
C LYS A 96 0.93 -9.46 -7.21
N ARG A 97 2.11 -9.48 -6.57
CA ARG A 97 2.80 -10.73 -6.25
C ARG A 97 2.01 -11.57 -5.24
N LEU A 98 1.37 -10.95 -4.26
CA LEU A 98 0.44 -11.61 -3.35
C LEU A 98 -0.70 -12.30 -4.11
N LEU A 99 -1.33 -11.59 -5.04
CA LEU A 99 -2.42 -12.12 -5.85
C LEU A 99 -1.98 -13.21 -6.82
N ASN A 100 -0.75 -13.14 -7.33
CA ASN A 100 -0.17 -14.17 -8.20
C ASN A 100 0.16 -15.45 -7.43
N THR A 101 0.71 -15.34 -6.24
CA THR A 101 1.19 -16.49 -5.45
C THR A 101 0.15 -17.08 -4.51
N ARG A 102 -0.82 -16.30 -4.09
CA ARG A 102 -1.93 -16.71 -3.23
C ARG A 102 -1.52 -17.50 -2.00
N PRO A 103 -0.55 -17.03 -1.20
CA PRO A 103 -0.15 -17.72 0.00
C PRO A 103 -1.31 -17.78 1.02
N ASP A 104 -1.27 -18.78 1.89
CA ASP A 104 -2.23 -18.95 2.98
C ASP A 104 -1.87 -18.03 4.15
N ILE A 105 -2.13 -16.75 3.96
CA ILE A 105 -1.92 -15.69 4.95
C ILE A 105 -3.16 -14.79 5.02
N ARG A 106 -3.25 -13.98 6.06
CA ARG A 106 -4.32 -13.00 6.21
C ARG A 106 -4.08 -11.77 5.34
N GLY A 107 -2.86 -11.29 5.29
CA GLY A 107 -2.53 -10.09 4.53
C GLY A 107 -1.09 -9.63 4.66
N LEU A 108 -0.87 -8.41 4.17
CA LEU A 108 0.40 -7.70 4.18
C LEU A 108 0.28 -6.39 4.93
N SER A 109 1.37 -5.98 5.60
CA SER A 109 1.46 -4.69 6.27
C SER A 109 2.81 -4.03 6.03
N VAL A 110 2.78 -2.72 5.82
CA VAL A 110 3.90 -1.82 6.07
C VAL A 110 3.53 -1.03 7.32
N PRO A 111 3.98 -1.47 8.52
CA PRO A 111 3.59 -0.81 9.75
C PRO A 111 4.18 0.59 9.84
N GLN A 112 3.49 1.48 10.55
CA GLN A 112 3.84 2.89 10.65
C GLN A 112 3.79 3.60 9.29
N MET A 113 4.66 4.55 9.05
CA MET A 113 4.69 5.35 7.83
C MET A 113 6.12 5.69 7.44
N PRO A 114 6.92 4.71 6.98
CA PRO A 114 8.29 4.97 6.58
C PRO A 114 8.39 5.98 5.43
N VAL A 115 9.29 6.93 5.55
CA VAL A 115 9.53 7.92 4.48
C VAL A 115 10.14 7.20 3.27
N GLY A 116 9.60 7.49 2.09
CA GLY A 116 10.02 6.88 0.84
C GLY A 116 9.10 5.78 0.33
N THR A 117 8.20 5.24 1.16
CA THR A 117 7.15 4.32 0.70
C THR A 117 6.20 5.01 -0.29
N PRO A 118 5.47 4.25 -1.13
CA PRO A 118 4.54 4.86 -2.08
C PRO A 118 3.48 5.69 -1.36
N GLY A 119 3.39 6.98 -1.71
CA GLY A 119 2.54 7.96 -1.02
C GLY A 119 3.22 8.69 0.13
N MET A 120 4.43 8.31 0.51
CA MET A 120 5.25 8.95 1.55
C MET A 120 6.61 9.43 1.02
N GLU A 121 6.66 9.80 -0.25
CA GLU A 121 7.83 10.38 -0.90
C GLU A 121 7.90 11.89 -0.58
N MET A 122 8.38 12.21 0.61
CA MET A 122 8.35 13.59 1.15
C MET A 122 9.63 14.37 0.91
N SER A 123 10.71 13.69 0.51
CA SER A 123 12.04 14.26 0.26
C SER A 123 12.90 13.21 -0.45
N ASP A 124 14.21 13.49 -0.60
CA ASP A 124 15.16 12.49 -1.09
C ASP A 124 15.47 11.40 -0.04
N ARG A 125 14.98 11.57 1.19
CA ARG A 125 15.14 10.58 2.24
C ARG A 125 14.31 9.32 1.94
N LYS A 126 14.95 8.17 2.08
CA LYS A 126 14.32 6.86 1.93
C LYS A 126 14.67 6.00 3.13
N ASP A 127 13.69 5.75 3.98
CA ASP A 127 13.87 4.84 5.11
C ASP A 127 13.79 3.40 4.62
N PRO A 128 14.68 2.51 5.08
CA PRO A 128 14.50 1.09 4.83
C PRO A 128 13.22 0.61 5.48
N PHE A 129 12.49 -0.28 4.80
CA PHE A 129 11.26 -0.83 5.34
C PHE A 129 11.03 -2.26 4.87
N ARG A 130 10.11 -2.93 5.54
CA ARG A 130 9.70 -4.30 5.22
C ARG A 130 8.21 -4.37 5.00
N VAL A 131 7.82 -5.18 4.04
CA VAL A 131 6.44 -5.66 3.89
C VAL A 131 6.33 -6.94 4.71
N ILE A 132 5.50 -6.91 5.74
CA ILE A 132 5.31 -8.00 6.68
C ILE A 132 4.07 -8.79 6.27
N SER A 133 4.20 -10.10 6.14
CA SER A 133 3.05 -10.99 6.02
C SER A 133 2.54 -11.38 7.40
N PHE A 134 1.22 -11.53 7.57
CA PHE A 134 0.63 -11.98 8.81
C PHE A 134 -0.51 -12.97 8.56
N GLY A 135 -0.62 -13.95 9.43
CA GLY A 135 -1.65 -14.97 9.41
C GLY A 135 -2.68 -14.81 10.52
N ASP A 136 -3.78 -15.56 10.44
CA ASP A 136 -4.84 -15.58 11.47
C ASP A 136 -4.37 -16.19 12.80
N ASP A 137 -3.31 -16.99 12.77
CA ASP A 137 -2.70 -17.66 13.92
C ASP A 137 -1.68 -16.79 14.68
N GLY A 138 -1.49 -15.53 14.25
CA GLY A 138 -0.49 -14.61 14.81
C GLY A 138 0.92 -14.83 14.26
N GLU A 139 1.11 -15.65 13.24
CA GLU A 139 2.40 -15.81 12.58
C GLU A 139 2.73 -14.59 11.72
N PHE A 140 3.98 -14.16 11.79
CA PHE A 140 4.52 -13.08 10.99
C PHE A 140 5.67 -13.58 10.13
N GLY A 141 5.81 -12.99 8.94
CA GLY A 141 6.93 -13.25 8.05
C GLY A 141 7.35 -11.98 7.31
N ILE A 142 8.51 -12.03 6.68
CA ILE A 142 8.97 -10.98 5.79
C ILE A 142 8.57 -11.35 4.37
N PHE A 143 7.69 -10.55 3.76
CA PHE A 143 7.27 -10.75 2.37
C PHE A 143 8.22 -10.08 1.39
N GLN A 144 8.73 -8.89 1.74
CA GLN A 144 9.69 -8.13 0.94
C GLN A 144 10.48 -7.17 1.83
N GLU A 145 11.76 -6.96 1.50
CA GLU A 145 12.60 -5.94 2.11
C GLU A 145 12.99 -4.89 1.08
N TYR A 146 12.97 -3.62 1.51
CA TYR A 146 13.42 -2.48 0.73
C TYR A 146 14.48 -1.73 1.53
N THR A 147 15.72 -1.83 1.10
CA THR A 147 16.86 -1.16 1.74
C THR A 147 17.51 -0.14 0.80
N ASP A 148 17.39 -0.38 -0.50
CA ASP A 148 17.92 0.48 -1.56
C ASP A 148 16.90 0.48 -2.72
N TYR A 149 16.22 1.60 -2.94
CA TYR A 149 15.12 1.68 -3.91
C TYR A 149 14.93 3.09 -4.48
#